data_64e049d4e0646c279fda86bb7f128b98
#
_entry.id   64e049d4e0646c279fda86bb7f128b98
#
_cell.length_a   1.000
_cell.length_b   1.000
_cell.length_c   1.000
_cell.angle_alpha   90.00
_cell.angle_beta   90.00
_cell.angle_gamma   90.00
#
_symmetry.space_group_name_H-M   'P 1'
#
loop_
_entity.id
_entity.type
_entity.pdbx_description
1 polymer ?
#
loop_
_entity_poly.entity_id
_entity_poly.type
_entity_poly.pdbx_seq_one_letter_code
_entity_poly.pdbx_strand_id
1 'polypeptide(L)'
;MFAAVYNTHCQQRPYLLVEVMAEHSPGYSGKTRVTMHTSPFNLDDPTAYEAWREWKLAGYPAASEDLLVRLGDPRRPSDDEHRQILARCCKANMCLYQLPAGETGDKALVRRLGQAFGLERLDRNLRADEDSITSLRVKTAAEDTFYIPYTNRPLNWHTDGYYNTAAEQVRGIVMHCAAEPASGGDNLFLDHEIAYISLRDADPRFIEALMQPDAMTIPANEVNGRILRPEQRGPVFSVCPDSGALHMRYTARTRSIQWKNDVITRAAVGFLVDLLKGDSACVFRHRLHAGQGIICNNVLHKREAFTDDSATGQERLLFRARYHDRIRGTGPYCGQTGVTGCSG
;
A
#
# COMPACT_ATOMS: atom_id res chain seq x y z
N MET A 1 16.46 -26.07 3.02
CA MET A 1 17.07 -26.17 1.69
C MET A 1 16.13 -25.60 0.62
N PHE A 2 15.53 -24.41 0.86
CA PHE A 2 14.57 -23.74 -0.05
C PHE A 2 14.90 -22.25 -0.28
N ALA A 3 16.03 -21.76 0.23
CA ALA A 3 16.40 -20.33 0.13
C ALA A 3 17.16 -19.95 -1.16
N ALA A 4 17.44 -20.88 -2.05
CA ALA A 4 18.35 -20.66 -3.20
C ALA A 4 17.64 -20.38 -4.54
N VAL A 5 16.31 -20.37 -4.61
CA VAL A 5 15.57 -20.28 -5.90
C VAL A 5 15.11 -18.85 -6.24
N TYR A 6 15.10 -17.93 -5.28
CA TYR A 6 14.49 -16.60 -5.51
C TYR A 6 15.44 -15.49 -5.99
N ASN A 7 16.76 -15.76 -6.09
CA ASN A 7 17.73 -14.70 -6.42
C ASN A 7 18.04 -14.56 -7.92
N THR A 8 17.39 -15.32 -8.82
CA THR A 8 17.74 -15.33 -10.25
C THR A 8 16.60 -14.94 -11.20
N HIS A 9 15.40 -14.58 -10.72
CA HIS A 9 14.27 -14.35 -11.62
C HIS A 9 13.90 -12.87 -11.86
N CYS A 10 14.63 -11.92 -11.27
CA CYS A 10 14.43 -10.49 -11.59
C CYS A 10 15.33 -10.00 -12.74
N GLN A 11 16.27 -10.82 -13.25
CA GLN A 11 17.14 -10.44 -14.36
C GLN A 11 17.26 -11.58 -15.38
N GLN A 12 16.92 -11.29 -16.64
CA GLN A 12 17.24 -11.99 -17.89
C GLN A 12 16.41 -13.21 -18.27
N ARG A 13 15.40 -12.98 -19.10
CA ARG A 13 15.11 -13.84 -20.25
C ARG A 13 14.91 -12.98 -21.52
N PRO A 14 15.43 -13.42 -22.70
CA PRO A 14 15.31 -12.68 -23.94
C PRO A 14 13.88 -12.72 -24.48
N TYR A 15 13.44 -11.59 -25.01
CA TYR A 15 12.15 -11.36 -25.63
C TYR A 15 11.91 -12.29 -26.82
N LEU A 16 10.79 -13.01 -26.82
CA LEU A 16 10.17 -13.51 -28.06
C LEU A 16 9.11 -12.48 -28.46
N LEU A 17 9.41 -11.73 -29.50
CA LEU A 17 8.43 -10.90 -30.22
C LEU A 17 7.45 -11.85 -30.91
N VAL A 18 6.19 -11.87 -30.48
CA VAL A 18 5.10 -12.44 -31.27
C VAL A 18 4.53 -11.28 -32.10
N GLU A 19 4.93 -11.21 -33.37
CA GLU A 19 4.26 -10.39 -34.35
C GLU A 19 2.86 -10.94 -34.61
N VAL A 20 1.83 -10.22 -34.22
CA VAL A 20 0.46 -10.50 -34.66
C VAL A 20 0.28 -9.84 -36.01
N MET A 21 0.34 -10.63 -37.07
CA MET A 21 -0.01 -10.23 -38.42
C MET A 21 -1.51 -9.91 -38.49
N ALA A 22 -1.84 -8.66 -38.73
CA ALA A 22 -3.23 -8.26 -39.02
C ALA A 22 -3.55 -8.58 -40.49
N GLU A 23 -4.36 -9.61 -40.74
CA GLU A 23 -4.97 -9.81 -42.06
C GLU A 23 -6.11 -8.81 -42.26
N HIS A 24 -5.98 -7.98 -43.29
CA HIS A 24 -7.02 -7.09 -43.77
C HIS A 24 -8.02 -7.87 -44.63
N SER A 25 -9.27 -7.95 -44.17
CA SER A 25 -10.42 -8.23 -45.04
C SER A 25 -11.46 -7.12 -44.92
N PRO A 26 -11.97 -6.55 -46.04
CA PRO A 26 -12.88 -5.43 -46.02
C PRO A 26 -14.33 -5.91 -45.88
N GLY A 27 -15.05 -5.32 -44.93
CA GLY A 27 -16.51 -5.39 -44.88
C GLY A 27 -17.10 -6.09 -43.66
N TYR A 28 -17.07 -5.46 -42.50
CA TYR A 28 -18.06 -5.69 -41.46
C TYR A 28 -18.17 -4.45 -40.55
N SER A 29 -19.38 -3.93 -40.40
CA SER A 29 -19.73 -2.85 -39.49
C SER A 29 -19.49 -3.35 -38.05
N GLY A 30 -18.28 -3.05 -37.52
CA GLY A 30 -17.84 -3.56 -36.24
C GLY A 30 -18.47 -2.78 -35.08
N LYS A 31 -19.41 -3.38 -34.38
CA LYS A 31 -19.63 -3.08 -32.97
C LYS A 31 -18.33 -3.44 -32.27
N THR A 32 -17.59 -2.44 -31.75
CA THR A 32 -16.43 -2.65 -30.92
C THR A 32 -16.85 -3.51 -29.71
N ARG A 33 -16.48 -4.79 -29.74
CA ARG A 33 -16.71 -5.71 -28.63
C ARG A 33 -15.77 -5.25 -27.53
N VAL A 34 -16.29 -4.53 -26.54
CA VAL A 34 -15.56 -4.28 -25.30
C VAL A 34 -15.30 -5.66 -24.70
N THR A 35 -14.08 -6.14 -24.83
CA THR A 35 -13.62 -7.34 -24.13
C THR A 35 -13.70 -6.99 -22.65
N MET A 36 -14.64 -7.61 -21.92
CA MET A 36 -14.60 -7.61 -20.47
C MET A 36 -13.28 -8.28 -20.08
N HIS A 37 -12.31 -7.46 -19.67
CA HIS A 37 -11.10 -8.01 -19.08
C HIS A 37 -11.51 -8.73 -17.80
N THR A 38 -11.29 -10.04 -17.77
CA THR A 38 -11.45 -10.82 -16.55
C THR A 38 -10.47 -10.33 -15.49
N SER A 39 -10.89 -10.28 -14.24
CA SER A 39 -10.06 -9.77 -13.16
C SER A 39 -8.76 -10.58 -13.05
N PRO A 40 -7.57 -9.96 -12.97
CA PRO A 40 -6.32 -10.67 -12.77
C PRO A 40 -6.27 -11.39 -11.39
N PHE A 41 -7.20 -11.06 -10.51
CA PHE A 41 -7.33 -11.66 -9.18
C PHE A 41 -8.34 -12.82 -9.16
N ASN A 42 -8.94 -13.17 -10.31
CA ASN A 42 -9.68 -14.40 -10.46
C ASN A 42 -8.71 -15.59 -10.50
N LEU A 43 -8.88 -16.54 -9.59
CA LEU A 43 -8.01 -17.71 -9.50
C LEU A 43 -8.29 -18.72 -10.61
N ASP A 44 -9.49 -18.70 -11.20
CA ASP A 44 -9.89 -19.58 -12.29
C ASP A 44 -9.42 -19.09 -13.68
N ASP A 45 -8.84 -17.88 -13.76
CA ASP A 45 -8.31 -17.31 -15.00
C ASP A 45 -6.82 -17.01 -14.88
N PRO A 46 -5.95 -17.98 -15.15
CA PRO A 46 -4.51 -17.79 -15.12
C PRO A 46 -4.02 -16.81 -16.18
N THR A 47 -4.68 -16.70 -17.33
CA THR A 47 -4.24 -15.86 -18.46
C THR A 47 -4.29 -14.37 -18.09
N ALA A 48 -5.41 -13.94 -17.47
CA ALA A 48 -5.54 -12.56 -17.01
C ALA A 48 -4.49 -12.21 -15.93
N TYR A 49 -4.22 -13.16 -15.03
CA TYR A 49 -3.17 -13.02 -14.03
C TYR A 49 -1.78 -12.89 -14.64
N GLU A 50 -1.40 -13.77 -15.56
CA GLU A 50 -0.09 -13.79 -16.20
C GLU A 50 0.18 -12.48 -16.94
N ALA A 51 -0.77 -11.99 -17.73
CA ALA A 51 -0.66 -10.72 -18.45
C ALA A 51 -0.51 -9.53 -17.50
N TRP A 52 -1.29 -9.47 -16.43
CA TRP A 52 -1.20 -8.43 -15.42
C TRP A 52 0.11 -8.52 -14.62
N ARG A 53 0.53 -9.71 -14.24
CA ARG A 53 1.79 -9.96 -13.53
C ARG A 53 3.00 -9.50 -14.36
N GLU A 54 3.03 -9.86 -15.64
CA GLU A 54 4.09 -9.43 -16.55
C GLU A 54 4.12 -7.89 -16.65
N TRP A 55 2.98 -7.26 -16.88
CA TRP A 55 2.88 -5.80 -16.85
C TRP A 55 3.35 -5.21 -15.52
N LYS A 56 2.93 -5.78 -14.40
CA LYS A 56 3.29 -5.29 -13.05
C LYS A 56 4.78 -5.36 -12.79
N LEU A 57 5.44 -6.43 -13.20
CA LEU A 57 6.87 -6.65 -12.97
C LEU A 57 7.76 -5.95 -14.00
N ALA A 58 7.30 -5.77 -15.23
CA ALA A 58 8.07 -5.07 -16.26
C ALA A 58 8.35 -3.62 -15.88
N GLY A 59 9.63 -3.25 -15.68
CA GLY A 59 10.02 -1.90 -15.26
C GLY A 59 9.49 -1.51 -13.86
N TYR A 60 9.33 -2.47 -12.97
CA TYR A 60 9.04 -2.17 -11.55
C TYR A 60 10.20 -1.38 -10.94
N PRO A 61 9.94 -0.35 -10.10
CA PRO A 61 10.99 0.45 -9.48
C PRO A 61 12.05 -0.42 -8.79
N ALA A 62 13.33 -0.08 -8.99
CA ALA A 62 14.45 -0.81 -8.40
C ALA A 62 14.90 -0.21 -7.06
N ALA A 63 14.65 1.10 -6.86
CA ALA A 63 15.05 1.82 -5.66
C ALA A 63 13.97 2.82 -5.22
N SER A 64 14.07 3.31 -3.98
CA SER A 64 13.13 4.32 -3.46
C SER A 64 13.18 5.64 -4.22
N GLU A 65 14.34 5.97 -4.82
CA GLU A 65 14.55 7.14 -5.65
C GLU A 65 13.69 7.15 -6.91
N ASP A 66 13.40 5.98 -7.47
CA ASP A 66 12.52 5.82 -8.64
C ASP A 66 11.06 6.19 -8.31
N LEU A 67 10.71 6.11 -7.02
CA LEU A 67 9.39 6.48 -6.52
C LEU A 67 9.25 7.98 -6.23
N LEU A 68 10.36 8.74 -6.23
CA LEU A 68 10.36 10.13 -5.79
C LEU A 68 9.91 11.09 -6.91
N VAL A 69 8.99 12.00 -6.58
CA VAL A 69 8.57 13.14 -7.42
C VAL A 69 8.85 14.43 -6.64
N ARG A 70 9.54 15.38 -7.27
CA ARG A 70 9.74 16.72 -6.72
C ARG A 70 8.59 17.63 -7.12
N LEU A 71 7.95 18.29 -6.16
CA LEU A 71 6.85 19.22 -6.37
C LEU A 71 7.39 20.64 -6.45
N GLY A 72 6.95 21.40 -7.45
CA GLY A 72 7.27 22.82 -7.59
C GLY A 72 6.36 23.69 -6.73
N ASP A 73 5.03 23.43 -6.75
CA ASP A 73 4.06 24.03 -5.83
C ASP A 73 3.30 22.94 -5.10
N PRO A 74 3.59 22.71 -3.81
CA PRO A 74 2.95 21.64 -3.06
C PRO A 74 1.45 21.88 -2.81
N ARG A 75 0.96 23.10 -3.03
CA ARG A 75 -0.48 23.43 -2.91
C ARG A 75 -1.25 23.04 -4.17
N ARG A 76 -0.57 22.98 -5.29
CA ARG A 76 -1.16 22.70 -6.60
C ARG A 76 -0.13 21.98 -7.48
N PRO A 77 -0.03 20.64 -7.39
CA PRO A 77 0.80 19.89 -8.31
C PRO A 77 0.45 20.23 -9.76
N SER A 78 1.46 20.44 -10.60
CA SER A 78 1.28 20.63 -12.05
C SER A 78 0.71 19.36 -12.69
N ASP A 79 0.16 19.47 -13.89
CA ASP A 79 -0.35 18.31 -14.63
C ASP A 79 0.73 17.25 -14.86
N ASP A 80 1.99 17.65 -15.00
CA ASP A 80 3.10 16.72 -15.16
C ASP A 80 3.43 16.00 -13.85
N GLU A 81 3.52 16.70 -12.75
CA GLU A 81 3.72 16.12 -11.41
C GLU A 81 2.56 15.19 -11.03
N HIS A 82 1.33 15.58 -11.35
CA HIS A 82 0.15 14.74 -11.15
C HIS A 82 0.27 13.43 -11.95
N ARG A 83 0.62 13.50 -13.25
CA ARG A 83 0.85 12.31 -14.08
C ARG A 83 1.98 11.43 -13.53
N GLN A 84 3.09 12.02 -13.08
CA GLN A 84 4.22 11.30 -12.51
C GLN A 84 3.86 10.57 -11.23
N ILE A 85 3.14 11.21 -10.32
CA ILE A 85 2.66 10.58 -9.07
C ILE A 85 1.70 9.44 -9.40
N LEU A 86 0.73 9.68 -10.29
CA LEU A 86 -0.25 8.67 -10.68
C LEU A 86 0.42 7.46 -11.34
N ALA A 87 1.41 7.67 -12.22
CA ALA A 87 2.16 6.59 -12.87
C ALA A 87 2.87 5.69 -11.84
N ARG A 88 3.50 6.28 -10.81
CA ARG A 88 4.13 5.51 -9.73
C ARG A 88 3.12 4.78 -8.87
N CYS A 89 2.00 5.42 -8.54
CA CYS A 89 0.92 4.77 -7.80
C CYS A 89 0.26 3.63 -8.59
N CYS A 90 0.15 3.75 -9.91
CA CYS A 90 -0.27 2.65 -10.77
C CYS A 90 0.72 1.49 -10.74
N LYS A 91 2.01 1.80 -10.79
CA LYS A 91 3.06 0.79 -10.89
C LYS A 91 3.40 0.10 -9.58
N ALA A 92 3.50 0.88 -8.49
CA ALA A 92 3.97 0.40 -7.19
C ALA A 92 2.97 0.64 -6.03
N ASN A 93 1.74 1.09 -6.33
CA ASN A 93 0.75 1.48 -5.33
C ASN A 93 1.21 2.59 -4.38
N MET A 94 2.36 3.23 -4.66
CA MET A 94 2.91 4.30 -3.83
C MET A 94 3.76 5.27 -4.66
N CYS A 95 3.88 6.50 -4.15
CA CYS A 95 4.78 7.52 -4.65
C CYS A 95 5.35 8.32 -3.48
N LEU A 96 6.66 8.50 -3.45
CA LEU A 96 7.32 9.46 -2.57
C LEU A 96 7.27 10.85 -3.21
N TYR A 97 7.13 11.89 -2.39
CA TYR A 97 7.20 13.26 -2.89
C TYR A 97 8.10 14.12 -2.02
N GLN A 98 8.69 15.15 -2.62
CA GLN A 98 9.54 16.13 -1.99
C GLN A 98 9.01 17.53 -2.26
N LEU A 99 8.81 18.32 -1.22
CA LEU A 99 8.50 19.75 -1.31
C LEU A 99 9.71 20.56 -1.76
N PRO A 100 9.53 21.82 -2.22
CA PRO A 100 10.63 22.74 -2.45
C PRO A 100 11.51 22.94 -1.22
N ALA A 101 12.78 23.26 -1.44
CA ALA A 101 13.73 23.47 -0.35
C ALA A 101 13.23 24.55 0.62
N GLY A 102 13.29 24.24 1.93
CA GLY A 102 12.83 25.12 3.00
C GLY A 102 11.35 25.02 3.34
N GLU A 103 10.55 24.26 2.56
CA GLU A 103 9.16 23.99 2.90
C GLU A 103 9.05 22.67 3.69
N THR A 104 8.41 22.73 4.87
CA THR A 104 8.21 21.54 5.72
C THR A 104 6.76 21.04 5.72
N GLY A 105 5.84 21.83 5.13
CA GLY A 105 4.44 21.46 5.01
C GLY A 105 3.64 21.45 6.31
N ASP A 106 2.33 21.31 6.18
CA ASP A 106 1.37 21.26 7.26
C ASP A 106 0.22 20.26 6.98
N LYS A 107 -0.73 20.14 7.88
CA LYS A 107 -1.91 19.29 7.70
C LYS A 107 -2.81 19.73 6.54
N ALA A 108 -2.86 21.03 6.25
CA ALA A 108 -3.65 21.54 5.14
C ALA A 108 -3.05 21.11 3.80
N LEU A 109 -1.71 21.07 3.70
CA LEU A 109 -1.02 20.46 2.56
C LEU A 109 -1.39 18.98 2.37
N VAL A 110 -1.29 18.19 3.45
CA VAL A 110 -1.63 16.75 3.42
C VAL A 110 -3.06 16.54 2.91
N ARG A 111 -4.00 17.34 3.37
CA ARG A 111 -5.40 17.30 2.93
C ARG A 111 -5.54 17.66 1.46
N ARG A 112 -4.94 18.78 1.01
CA ARG A 112 -5.01 19.22 -0.39
C ARG A 112 -4.36 18.22 -1.34
N LEU A 113 -3.20 17.68 -0.97
CA LEU A 113 -2.55 16.65 -1.77
C LEU A 113 -3.44 15.40 -1.88
N GLY A 114 -4.05 14.94 -0.80
CA GLY A 114 -5.01 13.84 -0.85
C GLY A 114 -6.16 14.13 -1.81
N GLN A 115 -6.78 15.31 -1.71
CA GLN A 115 -7.90 15.73 -2.56
C GLN A 115 -7.52 15.79 -4.04
N ALA A 116 -6.30 16.25 -4.38
CA ALA A 116 -5.82 16.29 -5.76
C ALA A 116 -5.80 14.89 -6.41
N PHE A 117 -5.70 13.82 -5.60
CA PHE A 117 -5.71 12.42 -6.04
C PHE A 117 -7.01 11.69 -5.71
N GLY A 118 -8.09 12.41 -5.37
CA GLY A 118 -9.42 11.86 -5.10
C GLY A 118 -9.56 11.18 -3.74
N LEU A 119 -8.67 11.47 -2.78
CA LEU A 119 -8.75 11.00 -1.41
C LEU A 119 -9.53 12.04 -0.58
N GLU A 120 -10.81 11.78 -0.29
CA GLU A 120 -11.73 12.75 0.32
C GLU A 120 -12.25 12.28 1.68
N ARG A 121 -12.64 10.99 1.79
CA ARG A 121 -13.28 10.42 2.98
C ARG A 121 -12.24 9.97 3.99
N LEU A 122 -11.92 10.85 4.93
CA LEU A 122 -10.98 10.55 6.02
C LEU A 122 -11.52 9.51 6.99
N ASP A 123 -10.66 8.55 7.36
CA ASP A 123 -10.93 7.60 8.43
C ASP A 123 -10.77 8.29 9.80
N ARG A 124 -11.88 8.42 10.52
CA ARG A 124 -11.94 8.99 11.86
C ARG A 124 -11.58 7.94 12.91
N ASN A 125 -10.30 7.67 13.07
CA ASN A 125 -9.87 6.77 14.14
C ASN A 125 -9.94 7.43 15.52
N LEU A 126 -10.04 6.61 16.57
CA LEU A 126 -10.16 7.03 17.98
C LEU A 126 -9.05 7.97 18.47
N ARG A 127 -7.97 8.12 17.71
CA ARG A 127 -6.78 8.90 18.07
C ARG A 127 -6.37 9.91 17.00
N ALA A 128 -7.21 10.12 16.00
CA ALA A 128 -7.02 11.22 15.07
C ALA A 128 -7.27 12.56 15.79
N ASP A 129 -6.54 13.57 15.37
CA ASP A 129 -6.81 14.93 15.83
C ASP A 129 -8.21 15.36 15.33
N GLU A 130 -8.74 16.48 15.80
CA GLU A 130 -10.10 16.97 15.47
C GLU A 130 -10.35 17.07 13.96
N ASP A 131 -9.30 17.35 13.19
CA ASP A 131 -9.33 17.44 11.73
C ASP A 131 -9.20 16.07 11.01
N SER A 132 -9.17 14.97 11.76
CA SER A 132 -8.97 13.59 11.30
C SER A 132 -7.60 13.30 10.68
N ILE A 133 -6.64 14.23 10.75
CA ILE A 133 -5.25 14.04 10.36
C ILE A 133 -4.40 13.90 11.62
N THR A 134 -3.76 12.76 11.78
CA THR A 134 -3.02 12.42 13.00
C THR A 134 -1.64 13.05 13.02
N SER A 135 -1.31 13.76 14.10
CA SER A 135 0.06 14.21 14.39
C SER A 135 0.81 13.09 15.12
N LEU A 136 1.73 12.43 14.41
CA LEU A 136 2.57 11.34 14.94
C LEU A 136 3.87 11.92 15.49
N ARG A 137 3.91 12.10 16.79
CA ARG A 137 5.09 12.48 17.60
C ARG A 137 5.12 11.64 18.85
N VAL A 138 6.26 11.59 19.53
CA VAL A 138 6.38 10.94 20.83
C VAL A 138 5.48 11.65 21.83
N LYS A 139 4.64 10.88 22.50
CA LYS A 139 3.77 11.35 23.58
C LYS A 139 4.22 10.75 24.90
N THR A 140 4.24 11.55 25.96
CA THR A 140 4.70 11.17 27.30
C THR A 140 3.58 10.72 28.23
N ALA A 141 2.31 10.99 27.88
CA ALA A 141 1.18 10.54 28.69
C ALA A 141 1.12 9.02 28.75
N ALA A 142 0.93 8.44 29.95
CA ALA A 142 0.96 7.00 30.18
C ALA A 142 0.01 6.21 29.28
N GLU A 143 -1.19 6.75 29.03
CA GLU A 143 -2.19 6.14 28.12
C GLU A 143 -1.77 6.10 26.64
N ASP A 144 -0.90 6.98 26.21
CA ASP A 144 -0.42 7.05 24.83
C ASP A 144 0.76 6.12 24.56
N THR A 145 1.53 5.77 25.61
CA THR A 145 2.72 4.89 25.48
C THR A 145 2.39 3.44 25.10
N PHE A 146 1.11 3.02 25.26
CA PHE A 146 0.64 1.72 24.79
C PHE A 146 0.46 1.66 23.26
N TYR A 147 0.35 2.81 22.58
CA TYR A 147 0.15 2.91 21.15
C TYR A 147 1.46 3.19 20.45
N ILE A 148 2.08 2.17 19.87
CA ILE A 148 3.40 2.23 19.24
C ILE A 148 3.57 3.41 18.26
N PRO A 149 2.58 3.82 17.44
CA PRO A 149 2.72 4.98 16.54
C PRO A 149 3.13 6.28 17.24
N TYR A 150 2.77 6.47 18.53
CA TYR A 150 3.11 7.64 19.36
C TYR A 150 4.35 7.42 20.24
N THR A 151 5.17 6.44 19.90
CA THR A 151 6.42 6.13 20.58
C THR A 151 7.58 6.09 19.60
N ASN A 152 8.79 6.11 20.10
CA ASN A 152 10.02 5.92 19.33
C ASN A 152 10.37 4.44 19.05
N ARG A 153 9.58 3.49 19.56
CA ARG A 153 9.78 2.03 19.35
C ARG A 153 9.49 1.65 17.89
N PRO A 154 10.10 0.56 17.39
CA PRO A 154 9.83 0.08 16.03
C PRO A 154 8.36 -0.33 15.89
N LEU A 155 7.79 -0.06 14.73
CA LEU A 155 6.45 -0.46 14.34
C LEU A 155 6.55 -1.55 13.26
N ASN A 156 6.07 -2.75 13.56
CA ASN A 156 6.14 -3.90 12.67
C ASN A 156 5.28 -3.74 11.41
N TRP A 157 5.52 -4.60 10.42
CA TRP A 157 4.78 -4.66 9.17
C TRP A 157 3.27 -4.69 9.37
N HIS A 158 2.57 -3.79 8.68
CA HIS A 158 1.11 -3.70 8.70
C HIS A 158 0.59 -2.89 7.51
N THR A 159 -0.71 -2.99 7.27
CA THR A 159 -1.51 -2.01 6.55
C THR A 159 -2.32 -1.21 7.57
N ASP A 160 -2.58 0.08 7.31
CA ASP A 160 -3.38 0.88 8.23
C ASP A 160 -4.85 0.41 8.22
N GLY A 161 -5.52 0.52 9.36
CA GLY A 161 -6.93 0.15 9.50
C GLY A 161 -7.20 -1.35 9.38
N TYR A 162 -6.20 -2.24 9.56
CA TYR A 162 -6.39 -3.69 9.51
C TYR A 162 -7.45 -4.22 10.50
N TYR A 163 -7.85 -3.41 11.44
CA TYR A 163 -8.86 -3.66 12.47
C TYR A 163 -10.22 -3.02 12.16
N ASN A 164 -10.36 -2.29 11.05
CA ASN A 164 -11.62 -1.69 10.63
C ASN A 164 -12.55 -2.74 10.02
N THR A 165 -13.84 -2.41 9.94
CA THR A 165 -14.84 -3.23 9.23
C THR A 165 -14.56 -3.24 7.73
N ALA A 166 -15.14 -4.19 7.01
CA ALA A 166 -15.02 -4.26 5.55
C ALA A 166 -15.57 -3.00 4.84
N ALA A 167 -16.59 -2.35 5.43
CA ALA A 167 -17.16 -1.11 4.91
C ALA A 167 -16.27 0.12 5.16
N GLU A 168 -15.41 0.05 6.18
CA GLU A 168 -14.55 1.15 6.63
C GLU A 168 -13.06 0.87 6.37
N GLN A 169 -12.75 0.07 5.37
CA GLN A 169 -11.36 -0.19 4.99
C GLN A 169 -10.61 1.10 4.68
N VAL A 170 -9.40 1.23 5.20
CA VAL A 170 -8.46 2.28 4.80
C VAL A 170 -7.81 1.85 3.48
N ARG A 171 -8.06 2.59 2.42
CA ARG A 171 -7.58 2.26 1.07
C ARG A 171 -6.52 3.22 0.55
N GLY A 172 -6.41 4.41 1.13
CA GLY A 172 -5.42 5.42 0.77
C GLY A 172 -4.79 6.04 1.99
N ILE A 173 -3.53 6.45 1.87
CA ILE A 173 -2.77 7.12 2.92
C ILE A 173 -1.95 8.24 2.31
N VAL A 174 -1.90 9.36 3.02
CA VAL A 174 -0.87 10.39 2.85
C VAL A 174 -0.14 10.52 4.18
N MET A 175 1.19 10.30 4.16
CA MET A 175 2.07 10.61 5.29
C MET A 175 3.06 11.69 4.88
N HIS A 176 3.32 12.64 5.77
CA HIS A 176 4.20 13.77 5.51
C HIS A 176 5.12 14.03 6.72
N CYS A 177 6.41 14.14 6.48
CA CYS A 177 7.40 14.46 7.49
C CYS A 177 7.55 15.99 7.59
N ALA A 178 7.06 16.58 8.67
CA ALA A 178 7.23 17.99 8.96
C ALA A 178 8.53 18.26 9.75
N ALA A 179 8.98 17.30 10.56
CA ALA A 179 10.26 17.37 11.28
C ALA A 179 10.86 15.96 11.43
N GLU A 180 12.19 15.89 11.33
CA GLU A 180 12.95 14.65 11.44
C GLU A 180 13.34 14.34 12.88
N PRO A 181 13.50 13.05 13.26
CA PRO A 181 14.19 12.68 14.49
C PRO A 181 15.70 12.98 14.39
N ALA A 182 16.39 13.01 15.52
CA ALA A 182 17.86 13.12 15.54
C ALA A 182 18.52 11.93 14.83
N SER A 183 17.97 10.72 14.96
CA SER A 183 18.48 9.54 14.25
C SER A 183 17.44 8.45 14.06
N GLY A 184 17.64 7.56 13.08
CA GLY A 184 16.78 6.41 12.79
C GLY A 184 15.45 6.82 12.15
N GLY A 185 14.41 5.98 12.32
CA GLY A 185 13.07 6.24 11.82
C GLY A 185 12.87 5.88 10.36
N ASP A 186 13.73 5.04 9.78
CA ASP A 186 13.57 4.52 8.42
C ASP A 186 12.22 3.84 8.30
N ASN A 187 11.56 4.10 7.19
CA ASN A 187 10.37 3.36 6.79
C ASN A 187 10.76 2.30 5.76
N LEU A 188 10.11 1.15 5.84
CA LEU A 188 10.18 0.13 4.80
C LEU A 188 8.77 -0.04 4.23
N PHE A 189 8.72 -0.14 2.90
CA PHE A 189 7.47 -0.26 2.14
C PHE A 189 7.54 -1.47 1.23
N LEU A 190 6.43 -2.21 1.12
CA LEU A 190 6.24 -3.27 0.14
C LEU A 190 4.85 -3.14 -0.48
N ASP A 191 4.80 -3.06 -1.79
CA ASP A 191 3.56 -3.11 -2.55
C ASP A 191 2.81 -4.42 -2.26
N HIS A 192 1.56 -4.30 -1.83
CA HIS A 192 0.73 -5.45 -1.51
C HIS A 192 0.41 -6.32 -2.74
N GLU A 193 0.47 -5.76 -3.95
CA GLU A 193 0.34 -6.52 -5.19
C GLU A 193 1.59 -7.38 -5.46
N ILE A 194 2.78 -6.93 -5.07
CA ILE A 194 4.00 -7.77 -5.12
C ILE A 194 3.91 -8.89 -4.09
N ALA A 195 3.41 -8.63 -2.89
CA ALA A 195 3.17 -9.69 -1.91
C ALA A 195 2.16 -10.73 -2.43
N TYR A 196 1.10 -10.28 -3.10
CA TYR A 196 0.12 -11.15 -3.76
C TYR A 196 0.77 -12.02 -4.86
N ILE A 197 1.57 -11.41 -5.75
CA ILE A 197 2.29 -12.12 -6.82
C ILE A 197 3.21 -13.19 -6.20
N SER A 198 4.01 -12.83 -5.20
CA SER A 198 4.95 -13.75 -4.56
C SER A 198 4.25 -14.97 -3.96
N LEU A 199 3.11 -14.76 -3.31
CA LEU A 199 2.29 -15.83 -2.73
C LEU A 199 1.65 -16.70 -3.83
N ARG A 200 1.05 -16.08 -4.85
CA ARG A 200 0.37 -16.80 -5.93
C ARG A 200 1.34 -17.62 -6.79
N ASP A 201 2.52 -17.07 -7.06
CA ASP A 201 3.58 -17.77 -7.80
C ASP A 201 4.15 -18.96 -7.01
N ALA A 202 4.19 -18.86 -5.68
CA ALA A 202 4.66 -19.94 -4.82
C ALA A 202 3.63 -21.08 -4.75
N ASP A 203 2.37 -20.74 -4.50
CA ASP A 203 1.24 -21.68 -4.48
C ASP A 203 -0.08 -20.90 -4.57
N PRO A 204 -0.87 -21.03 -5.65
CA PRO A 204 -2.15 -20.35 -5.79
C PRO A 204 -3.13 -20.61 -4.63
N ARG A 205 -3.04 -21.75 -3.96
CA ARG A 205 -3.85 -22.10 -2.77
C ARG A 205 -3.58 -21.15 -1.60
N PHE A 206 -2.40 -20.51 -1.54
CA PHE A 206 -2.11 -19.50 -0.51
C PHE A 206 -3.04 -18.30 -0.65
N ILE A 207 -3.27 -17.85 -1.88
CA ILE A 207 -4.21 -16.74 -2.14
C ILE A 207 -5.64 -17.17 -1.84
N GLU A 208 -6.03 -18.37 -2.29
CA GLU A 208 -7.37 -18.92 -2.00
C GLU A 208 -7.64 -18.93 -0.49
N ALA A 209 -6.69 -19.43 0.32
CA ALA A 209 -6.79 -19.46 1.77
C ALA A 209 -6.83 -18.06 2.39
N LEU A 210 -6.00 -17.12 1.92
CA LEU A 210 -5.92 -15.76 2.44
C LEU A 210 -7.07 -14.86 1.98
N MET A 211 -7.85 -15.25 0.98
CA MET A 211 -9.09 -14.60 0.56
C MET A 211 -10.34 -15.13 1.29
N GLN A 212 -10.22 -16.17 2.11
CA GLN A 212 -11.35 -16.68 2.88
C GLN A 212 -11.88 -15.63 3.88
N PRO A 213 -13.20 -15.54 4.09
CA PRO A 213 -13.81 -14.54 4.97
C PRO A 213 -13.44 -14.70 6.45
N ASP A 214 -12.77 -15.77 6.80
CA ASP A 214 -12.30 -16.10 8.15
C ASP A 214 -10.77 -16.30 8.23
N ALA A 215 -10.02 -15.89 7.20
CA ALA A 215 -8.56 -16.09 7.14
C ALA A 215 -7.84 -15.42 8.32
N MET A 216 -8.28 -14.23 8.71
CA MET A 216 -7.65 -13.43 9.77
C MET A 216 -8.70 -12.80 10.69
N THR A 217 -8.56 -13.00 12.00
CA THR A 217 -9.40 -12.40 13.03
C THR A 217 -8.56 -11.47 13.90
N ILE A 218 -9.00 -10.23 14.06
CA ILE A 218 -8.46 -9.26 15.01
C ILE A 218 -9.40 -9.26 16.21
N PRO A 219 -8.99 -9.76 17.39
CA PRO A 219 -9.83 -9.82 18.59
C PRO A 219 -10.35 -8.46 19.00
N ALA A 220 -11.43 -8.46 19.77
CA ALA A 220 -11.97 -7.25 20.38
C ALA A 220 -10.89 -6.52 21.19
N ASN A 221 -10.93 -5.21 21.17
CA ASN A 221 -10.14 -4.38 22.08
C ASN A 221 -11.02 -4.02 23.27
N GLU A 222 -10.70 -4.60 24.41
CA GLU A 222 -11.43 -4.41 25.66
C GLU A 222 -10.53 -3.77 26.71
N VAL A 223 -11.05 -2.75 27.39
CA VAL A 223 -10.38 -2.07 28.50
C VAL A 223 -11.38 -1.95 29.65
N ASN A 224 -11.05 -2.50 30.82
CA ASN A 224 -11.87 -2.46 32.03
C ASN A 224 -13.32 -2.96 31.81
N GLY A 225 -13.50 -4.05 31.05
CA GLY A 225 -14.81 -4.62 30.74
C GLY A 225 -15.62 -3.86 29.69
N ARG A 226 -15.07 -2.79 29.11
CA ARG A 226 -15.70 -2.03 28.03
C ARG A 226 -15.05 -2.36 26.69
N ILE A 227 -15.84 -2.81 25.73
CA ILE A 227 -15.40 -3.02 24.36
C ILE A 227 -15.21 -1.68 23.67
N LEU A 228 -13.96 -1.31 23.40
CA LEU A 228 -13.59 -0.11 22.64
C LEU A 228 -13.69 -0.35 21.13
N ARG A 229 -13.45 -1.58 20.69
CA ARG A 229 -13.56 -2.00 19.30
C ARG A 229 -13.95 -3.49 19.27
N PRO A 230 -15.02 -3.87 18.55
CA PRO A 230 -15.42 -5.26 18.42
C PRO A 230 -14.40 -6.10 17.66
N GLU A 231 -14.52 -7.41 17.76
CA GLU A 231 -13.79 -8.35 16.93
C GLU A 231 -14.03 -8.08 15.43
N GLN A 232 -12.96 -8.20 14.63
CA GLN A 232 -13.02 -8.05 13.17
C GLN A 232 -12.47 -9.29 12.50
N ARG A 233 -13.32 -10.03 11.82
CA ARG A 233 -13.00 -11.22 11.05
C ARG A 233 -13.08 -10.89 9.57
N GLY A 234 -12.16 -11.42 8.76
CA GLY A 234 -12.19 -11.19 7.32
C GLY A 234 -10.94 -11.70 6.60
N PRO A 235 -10.89 -11.54 5.27
CA PRO A 235 -9.78 -11.93 4.44
C PRO A 235 -8.53 -11.07 4.69
N VAL A 236 -7.37 -11.60 4.27
CA VAL A 236 -6.13 -10.83 4.09
C VAL A 236 -6.18 -10.07 2.78
N PHE A 237 -6.53 -10.74 1.69
CA PHE A 237 -6.73 -10.11 0.39
C PHE A 237 -8.21 -10.07 0.01
N SER A 238 -8.63 -8.95 -0.53
CA SER A 238 -9.97 -8.78 -1.08
C SER A 238 -9.90 -7.91 -2.34
N VAL A 239 -10.84 -8.14 -3.26
CA VAL A 239 -10.98 -7.35 -4.48
C VAL A 239 -12.14 -6.39 -4.30
N CYS A 240 -11.91 -5.11 -4.56
CA CYS A 240 -12.96 -4.10 -4.52
C CYS A 240 -13.96 -4.35 -5.66
N PRO A 241 -15.26 -4.55 -5.39
CA PRO A 241 -16.23 -4.86 -6.43
C PRO A 241 -16.35 -3.75 -7.50
N ASP A 242 -16.24 -2.50 -7.08
CA ASP A 242 -16.46 -1.34 -7.94
C ASP A 242 -15.27 -1.04 -8.86
N SER A 243 -14.04 -1.22 -8.36
CA SER A 243 -12.81 -0.83 -9.08
C SER A 243 -11.97 -2.02 -9.56
N GLY A 244 -12.27 -3.24 -9.14
CA GLY A 244 -11.44 -4.42 -9.38
C GLY A 244 -10.07 -4.36 -8.68
N ALA A 245 -9.79 -3.34 -7.88
CA ALA A 245 -8.49 -3.16 -7.23
C ALA A 245 -8.31 -4.12 -6.05
N LEU A 246 -7.09 -4.63 -5.91
CA LEU A 246 -6.72 -5.46 -4.76
C LEU A 246 -6.55 -4.59 -3.50
N HIS A 247 -7.03 -5.09 -2.39
CA HIS A 247 -6.81 -4.54 -1.05
C HIS A 247 -6.19 -5.61 -0.15
N MET A 248 -5.27 -5.21 0.70
CA MET A 248 -4.65 -6.07 1.69
C MET A 248 -4.92 -5.58 3.10
N ARG A 249 -5.31 -6.50 3.99
CA ARG A 249 -5.47 -6.31 5.43
C ARG A 249 -4.45 -7.18 6.15
N TYR A 250 -3.48 -6.58 6.81
CA TYR A 250 -2.39 -7.33 7.44
C TYR A 250 -1.80 -6.64 8.67
N THR A 251 -1.35 -7.43 9.63
CA THR A 251 -0.47 -6.96 10.72
C THR A 251 0.44 -8.10 11.18
N ALA A 252 1.71 -7.81 11.38
CA ALA A 252 2.70 -8.74 11.94
C ALA A 252 2.67 -8.80 13.49
N ARG A 253 1.61 -8.32 14.14
CA ARG A 253 1.45 -8.44 15.60
C ARG A 253 1.23 -9.88 16.00
N THR A 254 1.90 -10.33 17.06
CA THR A 254 1.78 -11.70 17.56
C THR A 254 0.68 -11.89 18.61
N ARG A 255 0.24 -10.81 19.27
CA ARG A 255 -0.69 -10.89 20.44
C ARG A 255 -2.12 -10.46 20.13
N SER A 256 -2.41 -9.92 18.97
CA SER A 256 -3.72 -9.35 18.64
C SER A 256 -4.19 -9.80 17.27
N ILE A 257 -3.90 -11.04 16.92
CA ILE A 257 -4.27 -11.64 15.65
C ILE A 257 -4.48 -13.15 15.84
N GLN A 258 -5.52 -13.67 15.23
CA GLN A 258 -5.78 -15.10 15.14
C GLN A 258 -5.93 -15.47 13.66
N TRP A 259 -5.17 -16.44 13.24
CA TRP A 259 -5.22 -16.98 11.88
C TRP A 259 -6.17 -18.18 11.85
N LYS A 260 -6.85 -18.37 10.72
CA LYS A 260 -7.62 -19.59 10.50
C LYS A 260 -6.74 -20.82 10.73
N ASN A 261 -7.25 -21.77 11.50
CA ASN A 261 -6.49 -22.95 11.92
C ASN A 261 -6.56 -24.07 10.88
N ASP A 262 -6.03 -23.84 9.69
CA ASP A 262 -5.82 -24.89 8.68
C ASP A 262 -4.36 -24.86 8.14
N VAL A 263 -3.97 -25.94 7.48
CA VAL A 263 -2.58 -26.15 7.05
C VAL A 263 -2.17 -25.12 6.01
N ILE A 264 -3.03 -24.81 5.05
CA ILE A 264 -2.71 -23.91 3.93
C ILE A 264 -2.62 -22.47 4.42
N THR A 265 -3.56 -22.02 5.24
CA THR A 265 -3.51 -20.66 5.82
C THR A 265 -2.22 -20.48 6.62
N ARG A 266 -1.83 -21.46 7.46
CA ARG A 266 -0.57 -21.38 8.22
C ARG A 266 0.67 -21.34 7.32
N ALA A 267 0.69 -22.14 6.25
CA ALA A 267 1.78 -22.13 5.29
C ALA A 267 1.88 -20.79 4.54
N ALA A 268 0.75 -20.24 4.10
CA ALA A 268 0.67 -18.94 3.44
C ALA A 268 1.15 -17.79 4.35
N VAL A 269 0.73 -17.81 5.63
CA VAL A 269 1.19 -16.83 6.63
C VAL A 269 2.68 -16.98 6.89
N GLY A 270 3.19 -18.20 7.00
CA GLY A 270 4.63 -18.49 7.15
C GLY A 270 5.42 -17.93 5.98
N PHE A 271 4.98 -18.18 4.75
CA PHE A 271 5.61 -17.64 3.54
C PHE A 271 5.62 -16.07 3.55
N LEU A 272 4.50 -15.45 3.90
CA LEU A 272 4.42 -13.99 3.98
C LEU A 272 5.35 -13.43 5.06
N VAL A 273 5.44 -14.06 6.22
CA VAL A 273 6.37 -13.66 7.29
C VAL A 273 7.82 -13.74 6.81
N ASP A 274 8.20 -14.80 6.08
CA ASP A 274 9.55 -14.97 5.56
C ASP A 274 9.86 -13.98 4.44
N LEU A 275 8.88 -13.68 3.56
CA LEU A 275 9.00 -12.61 2.55
C LEU A 275 9.28 -11.24 3.21
N LEU A 276 8.60 -10.94 4.31
CA LEU A 276 8.72 -9.65 5.02
C LEU A 276 9.97 -9.56 5.92
N LYS A 277 10.62 -10.67 6.23
CA LYS A 277 11.91 -10.71 6.96
C LYS A 277 13.11 -10.68 6.03
N GLY A 278 12.93 -11.18 4.80
CA GLY A 278 14.02 -11.30 3.83
C GLY A 278 14.45 -9.95 3.25
N ASP A 279 15.66 -9.93 2.70
CA ASP A 279 16.18 -8.82 1.89
C ASP A 279 15.60 -8.90 0.48
N SER A 280 14.29 -8.67 0.34
CA SER A 280 13.64 -8.63 -0.96
C SER A 280 13.98 -7.33 -1.70
N ALA A 281 14.41 -7.44 -2.94
CA ALA A 281 14.65 -6.29 -3.82
C ALA A 281 13.39 -5.42 -4.06
N CYS A 282 12.19 -5.94 -3.71
CA CYS A 282 10.93 -5.20 -3.80
C CYS A 282 10.55 -4.47 -2.51
N VAL A 283 11.37 -4.55 -1.45
CA VAL A 283 11.19 -3.79 -0.21
C VAL A 283 11.98 -2.50 -0.31
N PHE A 284 11.27 -1.38 -0.39
CA PHE A 284 11.88 -0.05 -0.41
C PHE A 284 12.16 0.43 1.00
N ARG A 285 13.42 0.73 1.31
CA ARG A 285 13.82 1.43 2.53
C ARG A 285 13.98 2.91 2.23
N HIS A 286 13.30 3.77 2.97
CA HIS A 286 13.41 5.22 2.82
C HIS A 286 13.21 5.94 4.15
N ARG A 287 14.13 6.81 4.50
CA ARG A 287 13.98 7.76 5.60
C ARG A 287 13.32 9.01 5.05
N LEU A 288 12.11 9.31 5.52
CA LEU A 288 11.44 10.55 5.15
C LEU A 288 12.14 11.73 5.82
N HIS A 289 12.68 12.63 5.02
CA HIS A 289 13.23 13.90 5.45
C HIS A 289 12.16 14.97 5.60
N ALA A 290 12.47 16.08 6.32
CA ALA A 290 11.54 17.19 6.43
C ALA A 290 11.15 17.71 5.03
N GLY A 291 9.86 17.94 4.80
CA GLY A 291 9.32 18.26 3.48
C GLY A 291 9.12 17.07 2.54
N GLN A 292 9.41 15.85 2.99
CA GLN A 292 9.09 14.63 2.21
C GLN A 292 7.83 13.95 2.74
N GLY A 293 7.20 13.20 1.85
CA GLY A 293 6.07 12.36 2.22
C GLY A 293 5.84 11.21 1.25
N ILE A 294 4.82 10.43 1.54
CA ILE A 294 4.34 9.34 0.69
C ILE A 294 2.84 9.46 0.51
N ILE A 295 2.38 9.26 -0.72
CA ILE A 295 0.99 8.98 -1.07
C ILE A 295 0.91 7.54 -1.56
N CYS A 296 -0.01 6.73 -1.03
CA CYS A 296 -0.08 5.31 -1.37
C CYS A 296 -1.47 4.71 -1.19
N ASN A 297 -1.69 3.58 -1.86
CA ASN A 297 -2.88 2.75 -1.72
C ASN A 297 -2.77 1.77 -0.54
N ASN A 298 -2.43 2.30 0.65
CA ASN A 298 -2.30 1.54 1.89
C ASN A 298 -1.39 0.29 1.75
N VAL A 299 -0.20 0.47 1.18
CA VAL A 299 0.79 -0.59 1.02
C VAL A 299 1.27 -1.13 2.38
N LEU A 300 1.84 -2.32 2.39
CA LEU A 300 2.54 -2.84 3.57
C LEU A 300 3.67 -1.91 3.96
N HIS A 301 3.74 -1.56 5.25
CA HIS A 301 4.80 -0.70 5.75
C HIS A 301 5.19 -1.01 7.19
N LYS A 302 6.42 -0.71 7.52
CA LYS A 302 6.96 -0.71 8.89
C LYS A 302 7.85 0.50 9.11
N ARG A 303 8.13 0.82 10.39
CA ARG A 303 9.05 1.89 10.78
C ARG A 303 10.06 1.34 11.77
N GLU A 304 11.34 1.61 11.53
CA GLU A 304 12.41 1.33 12.48
C GLU A 304 12.33 2.26 13.71
N ALA A 305 13.02 1.90 14.77
CA ALA A 305 13.17 2.77 15.95
C ALA A 305 13.85 4.08 15.57
N PHE A 306 13.61 5.12 16.36
CA PHE A 306 14.26 6.42 16.20
C PHE A 306 14.57 7.04 17.56
N THR A 307 15.40 8.07 17.54
CA THR A 307 15.75 8.87 18.73
C THR A 307 15.46 10.33 18.41
N ASP A 308 14.70 10.97 19.28
CA ASP A 308 14.53 12.42 19.30
C ASP A 308 15.59 13.05 20.23
N ASP A 309 15.93 14.30 19.97
CA ASP A 309 16.82 15.10 20.82
C ASP A 309 16.15 16.44 21.14
N SER A 310 15.53 16.51 22.30
CA SER A 310 14.84 17.73 22.77
C SER A 310 15.82 18.88 23.08
N ALA A 311 17.11 18.57 23.35
CA ALA A 311 18.10 19.61 23.62
C ALA A 311 18.45 20.41 22.34
N THR A 312 18.41 19.76 21.19
CA THR A 312 18.63 20.40 19.87
C THR A 312 17.33 20.76 19.15
N GLY A 313 16.18 20.36 19.70
CA GLY A 313 14.87 20.55 19.07
C GLY A 313 14.60 19.60 17.89
N GLN A 314 15.43 18.56 17.71
CA GLN A 314 15.24 17.55 16.68
C GLN A 314 14.23 16.50 17.16
N GLU A 315 12.95 16.84 17.08
CA GLU A 315 11.85 15.97 17.46
C GLU A 315 10.99 15.62 16.24
N ARG A 316 10.80 14.32 16.05
CA ARG A 316 10.04 13.80 14.90
C ARG A 316 8.57 14.25 14.94
N LEU A 317 8.11 14.83 13.81
CA LEU A 317 6.71 15.11 13.57
C LEU A 317 6.29 14.62 12.17
N LEU A 318 5.38 13.65 12.13
CA LEU A 318 4.71 13.25 10.89
C LEU A 318 3.21 13.57 10.98
N PHE A 319 2.66 14.05 9.88
CA PHE A 319 1.21 14.10 9.65
C PHE A 319 0.78 12.87 8.86
N ARG A 320 -0.30 12.20 9.32
CA ARG A 320 -0.86 11.05 8.62
C ARG A 320 -2.37 11.22 8.43
N ALA A 321 -2.78 11.23 7.17
CA ALA A 321 -4.17 11.14 6.75
C ALA A 321 -4.44 9.73 6.21
N ARG A 322 -5.51 9.09 6.68
CA ARG A 322 -5.99 7.78 6.22
C ARG A 322 -7.36 7.97 5.58
N TYR A 323 -7.57 7.32 4.44
CA TYR A 323 -8.77 7.52 3.64
C TYR A 323 -9.46 6.20 3.32
N HIS A 324 -10.79 6.22 3.30
CA HIS A 324 -11.59 5.12 2.78
C HIS A 324 -11.56 5.06 1.25
N ASP A 325 -11.09 6.11 0.60
CA ASP A 325 -10.89 6.18 -0.83
C ASP A 325 -9.52 5.59 -1.22
N ARG A 326 -9.46 5.07 -2.44
CA ARG A 326 -8.23 4.74 -3.14
C ARG A 326 -7.82 5.92 -4.03
N ILE A 327 -6.54 6.07 -4.31
CA ILE A 327 -6.02 7.05 -5.28
C ILE A 327 -6.77 6.85 -6.61
N ARG A 328 -7.44 7.91 -7.07
CA ARG A 328 -8.25 7.89 -8.29
C ARG A 328 -7.39 7.56 -9.51
N GLY A 329 -7.90 6.73 -10.40
CA GLY A 329 -7.20 6.29 -11.61
C GLY A 329 -6.18 5.17 -11.37
N THR A 330 -6.06 4.63 -10.14
CA THR A 330 -5.24 3.45 -9.88
C THR A 330 -6.09 2.17 -9.80
N GLY A 331 -5.60 1.08 -10.38
CA GLY A 331 -6.27 -0.21 -10.41
C GLY A 331 -5.49 -1.20 -11.27
N PRO A 332 -5.97 -2.43 -11.43
CA PRO A 332 -5.21 -3.48 -12.13
C PRO A 332 -4.98 -3.19 -13.62
N TYR A 333 -5.74 -2.27 -14.21
CA TYR A 333 -5.68 -1.92 -15.63
C TYR A 333 -5.17 -0.50 -15.88
N CYS A 334 -4.67 0.20 -14.87
CA CYS A 334 -4.14 1.55 -15.05
C CYS A 334 -2.88 1.53 -15.95
N GLY A 335 -2.79 2.50 -16.87
CA GLY A 335 -1.71 2.58 -17.85
C GLY A 335 -1.90 1.70 -19.10
N GLN A 336 -2.95 0.90 -19.20
CA GLN A 336 -3.30 0.22 -20.45
C GLN A 336 -4.10 1.18 -21.33
N THR A 337 -3.53 1.58 -22.47
CA THR A 337 -4.20 2.45 -23.44
C THR A 337 -5.40 1.70 -24.05
N GLY A 338 -6.63 2.14 -23.73
CA GLY A 338 -7.87 1.57 -24.28
C GLY A 338 -9.04 1.45 -23.32
N VAL A 339 -8.83 1.62 -22.01
CA VAL A 339 -9.94 1.62 -21.04
C VAL A 339 -10.22 3.07 -20.64
N THR A 340 -11.12 3.72 -21.37
CA THR A 340 -11.73 4.98 -20.91
C THR A 340 -12.53 4.65 -19.66
N GLY A 341 -12.14 5.26 -18.53
CA GLY A 341 -12.83 5.08 -17.27
C GLY A 341 -14.32 5.36 -17.40
N CYS A 342 -15.13 4.49 -16.80
CA CYS A 342 -16.52 4.80 -16.51
C CYS A 342 -16.54 6.03 -15.59
N SER A 343 -16.87 7.18 -16.18
CA SER A 343 -17.32 8.35 -15.45
C SER A 343 -18.78 8.07 -15.04
N GLY A 344 -18.98 7.93 -13.75
CA GLY A 344 -20.26 7.86 -13.08
C GLY A 344 -20.13 8.46 -11.72
#